data_5b517fed20b15edf193dc71ad96e88be
#
_entry.id   5b517fed20b15edf193dc71ad96e88be
#
_cell.length_a   1.000
_cell.length_b   1.000
_cell.length_c   1.000
_cell.angle_alpha   90.00
_cell.angle_beta   90.00
_cell.angle_gamma   90.00
#
_symmetry.space_group_name_H-M   'P 1'
#
loop_
_entity.id
_entity.type
_entity.pdbx_description
1 polymer ?
#
loop_
_entity_poly.entity_id
_entity_poly.type
_entity_poly.pdbx_seq_one_letter_code
_entity_poly.pdbx_strand_id
1 'polypeptide(L)'
;MTIEVRVPALGESVTEATIATWFKKPGDQVAVDEILCELETDKVSLDVPSPAAGVLSEIIAAEGSTVAANALLAQITAGAVGAAPTPVAAPAPAAAPVAAAPARDVEDAPSAKKAMAEAGLARDAVTGTGRDGRVMKEDVQAAVAAAKLAPAMSAAPAAAPRAPVPADDAAREQRIKMTRLRQTIARRLKDAQNTAAMLTTYNEVDMSGIMDLRNEFKDVFEKKHGVKLGFMSFFVKACCHALKEVPEVNAEIDGQDVVYKNYVHMGVAVGTPSGLVVPVVRDADQMGFAAIEKKIAELGLRARDGKLSMAEMQGGSFTISNGGVYGSLMSSPILNPPQSGILGMHKIQDRPVVVKGQIVIRPMMYLALSYDHRIVDGKGAVTFLVRVKEALEDPRRLLMDL
;
A
#
# COMPACT_ATOMS: atom_id res chain seq x y z
N MET A 1 -6.94 29.79 31.35
CA MET A 1 -5.98 28.67 31.36
C MET A 1 -5.87 28.12 29.96
N THR A 2 -4.65 27.92 29.45
CA THR A 2 -4.42 27.39 28.13
C THR A 2 -4.35 25.87 28.25
N ILE A 3 -5.12 25.17 27.45
CA ILE A 3 -5.17 23.70 27.39
C ILE A 3 -4.55 23.27 26.06
N GLU A 4 -3.62 22.34 26.13
CA GLU A 4 -2.90 21.84 24.96
C GLU A 4 -3.69 20.70 24.29
N VAL A 5 -3.87 20.80 22.97
CA VAL A 5 -4.38 19.72 22.14
C VAL A 5 -3.19 18.96 21.55
N ARG A 6 -3.08 17.69 21.88
CA ARG A 6 -1.96 16.84 21.45
C ARG A 6 -2.45 15.67 20.60
N VAL A 7 -1.56 15.15 19.75
CA VAL A 7 -1.81 13.93 18.98
C VAL A 7 -2.10 12.77 19.92
N PRO A 8 -3.23 12.07 19.80
CA PRO A 8 -3.52 10.88 20.61
C PRO A 8 -2.52 9.75 20.33
N ALA A 9 -2.53 8.71 21.15
CA ALA A 9 -1.67 7.55 20.96
C ALA A 9 -1.97 6.87 19.61
N LEU A 10 -0.99 6.93 18.72
CA LEU A 10 -1.04 6.31 17.40
C LEU A 10 -0.60 4.85 17.56
N GLY A 11 -1.44 3.86 17.77
CA GLY A 11 -1.15 2.42 17.89
C GLY A 11 0.33 1.92 17.79
N GLU A 12 0.64 0.72 18.22
CA GLU A 12 2.03 0.23 18.45
C GLU A 12 3.01 0.29 17.26
N SER A 13 2.55 0.56 16.04
CA SER A 13 3.39 0.58 14.82
C SER A 13 3.35 1.88 14.03
N VAL A 14 2.72 2.94 14.56
CA VAL A 14 2.60 4.25 13.88
C VAL A 14 3.33 5.32 14.68
N THR A 15 4.44 5.81 14.16
CA THR A 15 5.29 6.82 14.82
C THR A 15 4.92 8.26 14.48
N GLU A 16 4.21 8.47 13.37
CA GLU A 16 3.85 9.80 12.87
C GLU A 16 2.51 9.80 12.11
N ALA A 17 1.83 10.93 12.10
CA ALA A 17 0.60 11.19 11.37
C ALA A 17 0.69 12.51 10.60
N THR A 18 -0.13 12.69 9.57
CA THR A 18 -0.25 13.96 8.83
C THR A 18 -1.62 14.56 9.09
N ILE A 19 -1.68 15.85 9.36
CA ILE A 19 -2.95 16.55 9.50
C ILE A 19 -3.61 16.63 8.13
N ALA A 20 -4.74 15.94 7.97
CA ALA A 20 -5.50 15.92 6.72
C ALA A 20 -6.30 17.22 6.56
N THR A 21 -7.14 17.55 7.54
CA THR A 21 -8.02 18.72 7.50
C THR A 21 -8.28 19.24 8.90
N TRP A 22 -8.33 20.56 9.05
CA TRP A 22 -8.84 21.24 10.23
C TRP A 22 -10.32 21.60 10.03
N PHE A 23 -11.19 21.15 10.92
CA PHE A 23 -12.62 21.48 10.92
C PHE A 23 -12.94 22.79 11.64
N LYS A 24 -11.98 23.30 12.44
CA LYS A 24 -12.07 24.54 13.21
C LYS A 24 -10.93 25.48 12.86
N LYS A 25 -11.19 26.79 12.98
CA LYS A 25 -10.22 27.85 12.75
C LYS A 25 -9.82 28.52 14.06
N PRO A 26 -8.66 29.18 14.15
CA PRO A 26 -8.32 30.04 15.29
C PRO A 26 -9.41 31.07 15.53
N GLY A 27 -9.92 31.12 16.76
CA GLY A 27 -11.05 31.98 17.18
C GLY A 27 -12.39 31.26 17.29
N ASP A 28 -12.53 30.03 16.78
CA ASP A 28 -13.77 29.27 16.87
C ASP A 28 -13.99 28.71 18.30
N GLN A 29 -15.25 28.69 18.70
CA GLN A 29 -15.67 27.99 19.93
C GLN A 29 -15.71 26.49 19.68
N VAL A 30 -15.23 25.73 20.68
CA VAL A 30 -15.19 24.27 20.65
C VAL A 30 -15.80 23.68 21.93
N ALA A 31 -16.59 22.64 21.78
CA ALA A 31 -17.13 21.87 22.91
C ALA A 31 -16.18 20.71 23.27
N VAL A 32 -16.39 20.13 24.45
CA VAL A 32 -15.69 18.90 24.84
C VAL A 32 -16.07 17.78 23.85
N ASP A 33 -15.09 16.96 23.44
CA ASP A 33 -15.23 15.86 22.48
C ASP A 33 -15.61 16.28 21.04
N GLU A 34 -15.65 17.58 20.74
CA GLU A 34 -15.87 18.05 19.37
C GLU A 34 -14.62 17.83 18.50
N ILE A 35 -14.78 17.27 17.31
CA ILE A 35 -13.67 16.96 16.40
C ILE A 35 -13.03 18.25 15.88
N LEU A 36 -11.74 18.42 16.13
CA LEU A 36 -10.95 19.60 15.74
C LEU A 36 -10.26 19.41 14.41
N CYS A 37 -9.63 18.28 14.21
CA CYS A 37 -8.93 17.93 12.99
C CYS A 37 -8.92 16.42 12.75
N GLU A 38 -8.69 16.04 11.50
CA GLU A 38 -8.47 14.66 11.09
C GLU A 38 -6.98 14.43 10.84
N LEU A 39 -6.45 13.36 11.42
CA LEU A 39 -5.08 12.89 11.20
C LEU A 39 -5.09 11.70 10.27
N GLU A 40 -4.30 11.73 9.22
CA GLU A 40 -4.09 10.62 8.29
C GLU A 40 -2.77 9.92 8.63
N THR A 41 -2.84 8.61 8.87
CA THR A 41 -1.66 7.75 9.02
C THR A 41 -1.47 6.90 7.76
N ASP A 42 -0.46 6.06 7.72
CA ASP A 42 -0.25 5.11 6.62
C ASP A 42 -1.30 3.98 6.59
N LYS A 43 -2.13 3.86 7.65
CA LYS A 43 -3.08 2.76 7.84
C LYS A 43 -4.53 3.19 8.05
N VAL A 44 -4.76 4.28 8.78
CA VAL A 44 -6.12 4.74 9.18
C VAL A 44 -6.14 6.25 9.32
N SER A 45 -7.31 6.87 9.09
CA SER A 45 -7.62 8.22 9.55
C SER A 45 -8.05 8.19 11.01
N LEU A 46 -7.64 9.17 11.79
CA LEU A 46 -7.94 9.31 13.21
C LEU A 46 -8.44 10.73 13.50
N ASP A 47 -9.60 10.83 14.12
CA ASP A 47 -10.16 12.11 14.55
C ASP A 47 -9.54 12.55 15.88
N VAL A 48 -9.22 13.84 16.00
CA VAL A 48 -8.73 14.45 17.24
C VAL A 48 -9.83 15.25 17.89
N PRO A 49 -10.42 14.74 18.98
CA PRO A 49 -11.44 15.47 19.74
C PRO A 49 -10.81 16.54 20.63
N SER A 50 -11.59 17.56 20.93
CA SER A 50 -11.21 18.61 21.89
C SER A 50 -11.21 18.06 23.32
N PRO A 51 -10.12 18.24 24.10
CA PRO A 51 -10.07 17.80 25.49
C PRO A 51 -10.89 18.67 26.44
N ALA A 52 -11.31 19.86 26.02
CA ALA A 52 -12.07 20.80 26.85
C ALA A 52 -12.88 21.80 26.01
N ALA A 53 -13.93 22.36 26.60
CA ALA A 53 -14.66 23.46 26.00
C ALA A 53 -13.90 24.78 26.15
N GLY A 54 -13.84 25.58 25.07
CA GLY A 54 -13.14 26.85 25.04
C GLY A 54 -13.12 27.49 23.67
N VAL A 55 -12.16 28.39 23.46
CA VAL A 55 -11.89 28.99 22.15
C VAL A 55 -10.53 28.49 21.64
N LEU A 56 -10.47 28.01 20.41
CA LEU A 56 -9.24 27.60 19.75
C LEU A 56 -8.34 28.84 19.55
N SER A 57 -7.27 28.97 20.34
CA SER A 57 -6.43 30.17 20.36
C SER A 57 -5.45 30.21 19.21
N GLU A 58 -4.77 29.08 18.96
CA GLU A 58 -3.72 28.99 17.96
C GLU A 58 -3.59 27.57 17.42
N ILE A 59 -3.42 27.45 16.11
CA ILE A 59 -3.06 26.21 15.41
C ILE A 59 -1.55 26.23 15.17
N ILE A 60 -0.82 25.33 15.83
CA ILE A 60 0.64 25.24 15.76
C ILE A 60 1.06 24.37 14.58
N ALA A 61 0.32 23.30 14.32
CA ALA A 61 0.58 22.41 13.21
C ALA A 61 -0.45 22.65 12.09
N ALA A 62 0.00 23.16 10.95
CA ALA A 62 -0.86 23.47 9.79
C ALA A 62 -1.33 22.21 9.03
N GLU A 63 -2.38 22.32 8.26
CA GLU A 63 -2.83 21.26 7.34
C GLU A 63 -1.68 20.76 6.46
N GLY A 64 -1.59 19.44 6.33
CA GLY A 64 -0.53 18.79 5.56
C GLY A 64 0.82 18.68 6.29
N SER A 65 0.93 19.12 7.54
CA SER A 65 2.13 18.91 8.37
C SER A 65 2.18 17.50 8.92
N THR A 66 3.37 16.90 8.97
CA THR A 66 3.60 15.62 9.64
C THR A 66 3.96 15.86 11.10
N VAL A 67 3.27 15.17 12.00
CA VAL A 67 3.42 15.30 13.45
C VAL A 67 3.69 13.93 14.07
N ALA A 68 4.56 13.89 15.08
CA ALA A 68 4.81 12.66 15.83
C ALA A 68 3.71 12.40 16.86
N ALA A 69 3.64 11.18 17.37
CA ALA A 69 2.76 10.85 18.50
C ALA A 69 3.03 11.80 19.69
N ASN A 70 1.96 12.27 20.33
CA ASN A 70 1.99 13.23 21.44
C ASN A 70 2.51 14.64 21.10
N ALA A 71 2.72 14.98 19.82
CA ALA A 71 3.09 16.33 19.39
C ALA A 71 1.94 17.32 19.66
N LEU A 72 2.31 18.59 19.90
CA LEU A 72 1.37 19.67 20.13
C LEU A 72 0.75 20.13 18.80
N LEU A 73 -0.59 20.09 18.70
CA LEU A 73 -1.35 20.46 17.51
C LEU A 73 -1.90 21.87 17.58
N ALA A 74 -2.50 22.21 18.71
CA ALA A 74 -3.18 23.48 18.92
C ALA A 74 -3.30 23.81 20.41
N GLN A 75 -3.72 25.04 20.73
CA GLN A 75 -4.01 25.49 22.07
C GLN A 75 -5.46 26.01 22.18
N ILE A 76 -6.15 25.64 23.28
CA ILE A 76 -7.50 26.09 23.60
C ILE A 76 -7.43 26.95 24.85
N THR A 77 -8.07 28.12 24.82
CA THR A 77 -8.24 28.96 26.01
C THR A 77 -9.59 28.68 26.63
N ALA A 78 -9.60 28.12 27.84
CA ALA A 78 -10.84 27.87 28.57
C ALA A 78 -11.46 29.18 29.06
N GLY A 79 -12.76 29.42 28.76
CA GLY A 79 -13.57 30.49 29.35
C GLY A 79 -13.53 31.86 28.65
N ALA A 80 -13.06 32.01 27.42
CA ALA A 80 -13.11 33.27 26.69
C ALA A 80 -14.39 33.33 25.79
N VAL A 81 -15.27 34.26 26.09
CA VAL A 81 -16.38 34.65 25.22
C VAL A 81 -15.85 35.74 24.30
N GLY A 82 -15.92 35.50 23.00
CA GLY A 82 -15.47 36.26 21.85
C GLY A 82 -14.97 37.69 22.00
N ALA A 83 -13.75 37.95 21.56
CA ALA A 83 -13.28 39.26 21.11
C ALA A 83 -12.67 39.14 19.72
N ALA A 84 -13.05 40.07 18.85
CA ALA A 84 -12.64 40.17 17.44
C ALA A 84 -11.11 40.35 17.28
N PRO A 85 -10.52 39.89 16.17
CA PRO A 85 -9.07 39.93 15.98
C PRO A 85 -8.54 41.33 15.72
N THR A 86 -7.59 41.79 16.50
CA THR A 86 -6.72 42.89 16.18
C THR A 86 -5.56 42.44 15.27
N PRO A 87 -5.13 43.24 14.30
CA PRO A 87 -4.10 42.83 13.34
C PRO A 87 -2.75 42.72 14.05
N VAL A 88 -2.12 41.56 13.93
CA VAL A 88 -0.79 41.27 14.45
C VAL A 88 0.28 41.84 13.52
N ALA A 89 1.18 42.65 14.08
CA ALA A 89 2.36 43.19 13.43
C ALA A 89 3.31 42.07 12.97
N ALA A 90 4.02 42.31 11.87
CA ALA A 90 5.00 41.40 11.28
C ALA A 90 6.10 40.97 12.28
N PRO A 91 6.54 39.70 12.21
CA PRO A 91 7.59 39.24 13.12
C PRO A 91 8.95 39.83 12.77
N ALA A 92 9.65 40.30 13.80
CA ALA A 92 11.04 40.69 13.71
C ALA A 92 11.96 39.47 13.45
N PRO A 93 13.13 39.65 12.81
CA PRO A 93 13.96 38.55 12.36
C PRO A 93 14.52 37.74 13.55
N ALA A 94 14.50 36.43 13.38
CA ALA A 94 14.98 35.42 14.31
C ALA A 94 16.46 35.72 14.74
N ALA A 95 16.70 35.67 16.03
CA ALA A 95 18.02 35.71 16.60
C ALA A 95 18.91 34.56 16.12
N ALA A 96 20.12 34.86 15.75
CA ALA A 96 21.16 33.93 15.34
C ALA A 96 21.43 32.87 16.44
N PRO A 97 21.84 31.65 16.06
CA PRO A 97 22.14 30.59 17.02
C PRO A 97 23.30 31.01 17.94
N VAL A 98 23.10 30.76 19.21
CA VAL A 98 24.11 30.99 20.25
C VAL A 98 25.36 30.20 19.89
N ALA A 99 26.48 30.90 19.74
CA ALA A 99 27.79 30.32 19.46
C ALA A 99 28.16 29.33 20.57
N ALA A 100 28.53 28.14 20.19
CA ALA A 100 29.18 27.16 21.06
C ALA A 100 30.46 27.79 21.62
N ALA A 101 30.72 27.56 22.91
CA ALA A 101 31.93 28.01 23.60
C ALA A 101 33.19 27.59 22.84
N PRO A 102 34.26 28.39 22.83
CA PRO A 102 35.46 28.10 22.07
C PRO A 102 36.08 26.78 22.55
N ALA A 103 36.23 25.86 21.59
CA ALA A 103 37.00 24.64 21.81
C ALA A 103 38.41 25.03 22.25
N ARG A 104 38.80 24.57 23.43
CA ARG A 104 40.20 24.65 23.88
C ARG A 104 41.04 23.88 22.87
N ASP A 105 42.12 24.50 22.42
CA ASP A 105 43.09 23.89 21.48
C ASP A 105 43.79 22.71 22.20
N VAL A 106 43.14 21.55 22.16
CA VAL A 106 43.71 20.31 22.70
C VAL A 106 44.36 19.57 21.52
N GLU A 107 45.67 19.55 21.53
CA GLU A 107 46.44 18.88 20.49
C GLU A 107 46.24 17.37 20.52
N ASP A 108 45.73 16.81 19.43
CA ASP A 108 45.48 15.35 19.29
C ASP A 108 46.80 14.55 19.31
N ALA A 109 46.70 13.29 19.72
CA ALA A 109 47.88 12.43 19.81
C ALA A 109 48.56 12.30 18.45
N PRO A 110 49.91 12.35 18.35
CA PRO A 110 50.64 12.23 17.05
C PRO A 110 50.27 10.97 16.29
N SER A 111 50.05 9.87 16.99
CA SER A 111 49.58 8.59 16.41
C SER A 111 48.13 8.63 15.87
N ALA A 112 47.26 9.45 16.50
CA ALA A 112 45.90 9.66 16.01
C ALA A 112 45.90 10.55 14.75
N LYS A 113 46.68 11.61 14.72
CA LYS A 113 46.86 12.47 13.54
C LYS A 113 47.32 11.67 12.33
N LYS A 114 48.32 10.77 12.52
CA LYS A 114 48.79 9.89 11.47
C LYS A 114 47.71 8.90 10.98
N ALA A 115 47.01 8.28 11.91
CA ALA A 115 45.93 7.34 11.58
C ALA A 115 44.72 8.02 10.88
N MET A 116 44.37 9.26 11.25
CA MET A 116 43.35 10.07 10.57
C MET A 116 43.78 10.40 9.14
N ALA A 117 45.04 10.81 8.95
CA ALA A 117 45.58 11.10 7.61
C ALA A 117 45.59 9.83 6.69
N GLU A 118 45.98 8.68 7.25
CA GLU A 118 45.95 7.40 6.53
C GLU A 118 44.54 6.91 6.18
N ALA A 119 43.58 7.22 7.06
CA ALA A 119 42.15 6.85 6.87
C ALA A 119 41.35 7.90 6.10
N GLY A 120 41.89 9.07 5.77
CA GLY A 120 41.19 10.17 5.11
C GLY A 120 40.05 10.77 5.91
N LEU A 121 40.13 10.70 7.27
CA LEU A 121 39.10 11.20 8.16
C LEU A 121 39.43 12.61 8.66
N ALA A 122 38.44 13.52 8.56
CA ALA A 122 38.55 14.86 9.18
C ALA A 122 38.43 14.75 10.70
N ARG A 123 39.09 15.69 11.43
CA ARG A 123 39.08 15.76 12.90
C ARG A 123 37.67 15.75 13.49
N ASP A 124 36.74 16.45 12.84
CA ASP A 124 35.35 16.62 13.31
C ASP A 124 34.52 15.33 13.14
N ALA A 125 35.01 14.38 12.40
CA ALA A 125 34.35 13.07 12.21
C ALA A 125 34.71 12.05 13.30
N VAL A 126 35.62 12.38 14.23
CA VAL A 126 36.09 11.45 15.25
C VAL A 126 35.90 12.09 16.64
N THR A 127 35.10 11.44 17.49
CA THR A 127 34.92 11.84 18.88
C THR A 127 36.10 11.36 19.72
N GLY A 128 36.86 12.28 20.33
CA GLY A 128 38.00 11.91 21.18
C GLY A 128 37.55 11.45 22.56
N THR A 129 38.03 10.31 23.03
CA THR A 129 37.79 9.75 24.37
C THR A 129 38.94 10.04 25.36
N GLY A 130 40.04 10.65 24.90
CA GLY A 130 41.18 11.03 25.75
C GLY A 130 40.88 12.24 26.66
N ARG A 131 41.81 12.53 27.57
CA ARG A 131 41.71 13.66 28.53
C ARG A 131 41.48 14.97 27.76
N ASP A 132 40.49 15.76 28.21
CA ASP A 132 40.05 17.02 27.61
C ASP A 132 39.55 16.94 26.16
N GLY A 133 39.03 15.74 25.71
CA GLY A 133 38.48 15.54 24.36
C GLY A 133 39.53 15.23 23.27
N ARG A 134 40.76 14.87 23.69
CA ARG A 134 41.86 14.50 22.80
C ARG A 134 41.54 13.22 22.03
N VAL A 135 41.77 13.21 20.72
CA VAL A 135 41.61 12.01 19.89
C VAL A 135 42.79 11.06 20.05
N MET A 136 42.48 9.81 20.37
CA MET A 136 43.43 8.73 20.50
C MET A 136 43.42 7.84 19.27
N LYS A 137 44.46 7.02 19.04
CA LYS A 137 44.54 6.10 17.91
C LYS A 137 43.37 5.11 17.88
N GLU A 138 42.89 4.69 19.04
CA GLU A 138 41.77 3.77 19.21
C GLU A 138 40.47 4.39 18.75
N ASP A 139 40.24 5.68 18.97
CA ASP A 139 39.06 6.40 18.51
C ASP A 139 38.97 6.45 17.01
N VAL A 140 40.09 6.65 16.32
CA VAL A 140 40.17 6.62 14.85
C VAL A 140 39.90 5.24 14.32
N GLN A 141 40.42 4.19 14.98
CA GLN A 141 40.14 2.79 14.57
C GLN A 141 38.66 2.44 14.76
N ALA A 142 38.03 2.88 15.87
CA ALA A 142 36.63 2.70 16.11
C ALA A 142 35.77 3.44 15.07
N ALA A 143 36.12 4.68 14.71
CA ALA A 143 35.44 5.44 13.67
C ALA A 143 35.57 4.78 12.28
N VAL A 144 36.73 4.27 11.92
CA VAL A 144 36.94 3.50 10.66
C VAL A 144 36.13 2.20 10.66
N ALA A 145 36.07 1.49 11.79
CA ALA A 145 35.26 0.27 11.91
C ALA A 145 33.77 0.57 11.82
N ALA A 146 33.29 1.65 12.47
CA ALA A 146 31.92 2.11 12.36
C ALA A 146 31.55 2.55 10.93
N ALA A 147 32.45 3.24 10.23
CA ALA A 147 32.26 3.63 8.84
C ALA A 147 32.20 2.42 7.88
N LYS A 148 32.91 1.33 8.19
CA LYS A 148 32.85 0.08 7.42
C LYS A 148 31.61 -0.76 7.72
N LEU A 149 31.03 -0.62 8.92
CA LEU A 149 29.82 -1.30 9.36
C LEU A 149 28.53 -0.50 9.06
N ALA A 150 28.64 0.81 8.78
CA ALA A 150 27.52 1.58 8.27
C ALA A 150 27.17 1.04 6.89
N PRO A 151 25.96 0.46 6.69
CA PRO A 151 25.53 0.12 5.35
C PRO A 151 25.55 1.39 4.55
N ALA A 152 26.23 1.39 3.39
CA ALA A 152 26.15 2.49 2.44
C ALA A 152 24.68 2.64 2.06
N MET A 153 23.95 3.51 2.78
CA MET A 153 22.66 4.00 2.33
C MET A 153 22.96 4.74 1.04
N SER A 154 22.87 4.01 -0.08
CA SER A 154 22.78 4.61 -1.39
C SER A 154 21.60 5.57 -1.31
N ALA A 155 21.88 6.86 -1.20
CA ALA A 155 20.86 7.89 -1.33
C ALA A 155 20.16 7.63 -2.66
N ALA A 156 18.87 7.29 -2.61
CA ALA A 156 18.07 7.16 -3.81
C ALA A 156 18.29 8.43 -4.64
N PRO A 157 18.56 8.32 -5.96
CA PRO A 157 18.81 9.49 -6.79
C PRO A 157 17.66 10.47 -6.59
N ALA A 158 17.98 11.70 -6.16
CA ALA A 158 17.01 12.75 -5.98
C ALA A 158 16.25 12.90 -7.31
N ALA A 159 14.91 12.83 -7.25
CA ALA A 159 14.10 12.99 -8.45
C ALA A 159 14.48 14.30 -9.15
N ALA A 160 14.78 14.25 -10.45
CA ALA A 160 15.13 15.43 -11.21
C ALA A 160 14.01 16.48 -11.07
N PRO A 161 14.34 17.74 -10.80
CA PRO A 161 13.34 18.78 -10.68
C PRO A 161 12.52 18.88 -11.99
N ARG A 162 11.21 19.07 -11.87
CA ARG A 162 10.33 19.28 -13.03
C ARG A 162 10.80 20.47 -13.83
N ALA A 163 10.86 20.33 -15.16
CA ALA A 163 11.16 21.44 -16.04
C ALA A 163 10.18 22.61 -15.83
N PRO A 164 10.61 23.87 -15.95
CA PRO A 164 9.73 25.02 -15.84
C PRO A 164 8.63 24.96 -16.92
N VAL A 165 7.40 25.26 -16.51
CA VAL A 165 6.21 25.27 -17.38
C VAL A 165 6.01 26.70 -17.90
N PRO A 166 5.66 26.90 -19.20
CA PRO A 166 5.28 28.21 -19.71
C PRO A 166 4.16 28.84 -18.89
N ALA A 167 4.17 30.19 -18.75
CA ALA A 167 3.22 30.91 -17.90
C ALA A 167 1.75 30.65 -18.28
N ASP A 168 1.46 30.58 -19.59
CA ASP A 168 0.12 30.31 -20.12
C ASP A 168 -0.38 28.90 -19.74
N ASP A 169 0.51 27.91 -19.66
CA ASP A 169 0.17 26.57 -19.27
C ASP A 169 0.08 26.43 -17.74
N ALA A 170 0.92 27.14 -17.00
CA ALA A 170 0.90 27.12 -15.54
C ALA A 170 -0.46 27.59 -14.97
N ALA A 171 -1.10 28.58 -15.63
CA ALA A 171 -2.42 29.07 -15.26
C ALA A 171 -3.54 28.02 -15.45
N ARG A 172 -3.31 27.00 -16.29
CA ARG A 172 -4.25 25.91 -16.58
C ARG A 172 -3.95 24.63 -15.81
N GLU A 173 -2.84 24.59 -15.06
CA GLU A 173 -2.46 23.44 -14.23
C GLU A 173 -3.04 23.58 -12.82
N GLN A 174 -3.64 22.50 -12.34
CA GLN A 174 -4.05 22.36 -10.94
C GLN A 174 -3.08 21.43 -10.23
N ARG A 175 -2.40 21.90 -9.20
CA ARG A 175 -1.47 21.13 -8.40
C ARG A 175 -2.15 20.67 -7.13
N ILE A 176 -2.41 19.36 -7.02
CA ILE A 176 -3.05 18.72 -5.86
C ILE A 176 -2.04 17.79 -5.20
N LYS A 177 -1.84 17.92 -3.89
CA LYS A 177 -0.99 17.01 -3.10
C LYS A 177 -1.63 15.62 -3.04
N MET A 178 -0.84 14.58 -3.29
CA MET A 178 -1.32 13.20 -3.14
C MET A 178 -1.56 12.88 -1.67
N THR A 179 -2.68 12.18 -1.38
CA THR A 179 -2.94 11.65 -0.04
C THR A 179 -1.85 10.63 0.36
N ARG A 180 -1.64 10.41 1.66
CA ARG A 180 -0.68 9.40 2.14
C ARG A 180 -1.01 8.01 1.61
N LEU A 181 -2.28 7.62 1.63
CA LEU A 181 -2.73 6.35 1.08
C LEU A 181 -2.29 6.20 -0.38
N ARG A 182 -2.51 7.22 -1.22
CA ARG A 182 -2.12 7.19 -2.64
C ARG A 182 -0.60 7.11 -2.81
N GLN A 183 0.17 7.82 -1.98
CA GLN A 183 1.64 7.73 -1.98
C GLN A 183 2.12 6.33 -1.61
N THR A 184 1.52 5.71 -0.59
CA THR A 184 1.84 4.33 -0.17
C THR A 184 1.50 3.32 -1.26
N ILE A 185 0.32 3.43 -1.90
CA ILE A 185 -0.07 2.57 -3.03
C ILE A 185 0.93 2.74 -4.18
N ALA A 186 1.27 3.98 -4.57
CA ALA A 186 2.21 4.25 -5.66
C ALA A 186 3.58 3.63 -5.40
N ARG A 187 4.11 3.76 -4.18
CA ARG A 187 5.36 3.14 -3.76
C ARG A 187 5.29 1.61 -3.85
N ARG A 188 4.28 0.98 -3.25
CA ARG A 188 4.11 -0.49 -3.26
C ARG A 188 4.01 -1.05 -4.68
N LEU A 189 3.25 -0.39 -5.57
CA LEU A 189 3.14 -0.82 -6.97
C LEU A 189 4.48 -0.71 -7.70
N LYS A 190 5.24 0.35 -7.44
CA LYS A 190 6.55 0.54 -8.05
C LYS A 190 7.58 -0.45 -7.51
N ASP A 191 7.54 -0.72 -6.20
CA ASP A 191 8.41 -1.71 -5.55
C ASP A 191 8.13 -3.12 -6.10
N ALA A 192 6.86 -3.49 -6.32
CA ALA A 192 6.47 -4.74 -6.95
C ALA A 192 7.11 -4.92 -8.34
N GLN A 193 7.02 -3.88 -9.19
CA GLN A 193 7.61 -3.89 -10.53
C GLN A 193 9.15 -3.92 -10.53
N ASN A 194 9.78 -3.27 -9.54
CA ASN A 194 11.23 -3.23 -9.44
C ASN A 194 11.83 -4.53 -8.88
N THR A 195 11.07 -5.23 -8.01
CA THR A 195 11.54 -6.43 -7.30
C THR A 195 11.31 -7.70 -8.10
N ALA A 196 10.13 -7.84 -8.72
CA ALA A 196 9.75 -9.03 -9.46
C ALA A 196 10.23 -8.97 -10.92
N ALA A 197 10.68 -10.09 -11.48
CA ALA A 197 10.85 -10.26 -12.91
C ALA A 197 9.48 -10.53 -13.57
N MET A 198 8.66 -9.49 -13.66
CA MET A 198 7.27 -9.63 -14.09
C MET A 198 7.15 -10.00 -15.57
N LEU A 199 6.45 -11.09 -15.86
CA LEU A 199 5.99 -11.47 -17.19
C LEU A 199 4.48 -11.70 -17.16
N THR A 200 3.81 -11.52 -18.31
CA THR A 200 2.37 -11.78 -18.45
C THR A 200 2.14 -12.72 -19.61
N THR A 201 1.42 -13.81 -19.34
CA THR A 201 0.93 -14.76 -20.35
C THR A 201 -0.58 -14.61 -20.47
N TYR A 202 -1.08 -14.70 -21.69
CA TYR A 202 -2.50 -14.55 -22.00
C TYR A 202 -3.08 -15.85 -22.57
N ASN A 203 -4.36 -16.04 -22.30
CA ASN A 203 -5.18 -17.06 -22.94
C ASN A 203 -6.59 -16.52 -23.15
N GLU A 204 -7.39 -17.19 -23.97
CA GLU A 204 -8.81 -16.88 -24.13
C GLU A 204 -9.66 -18.08 -23.71
N VAL A 205 -10.85 -17.80 -23.17
CA VAL A 205 -11.78 -18.82 -22.66
C VAL A 205 -13.17 -18.61 -23.24
N ASP A 206 -13.81 -19.70 -23.65
CA ASP A 206 -15.22 -19.74 -24.01
C ASP A 206 -16.06 -19.82 -22.72
N MET A 207 -16.84 -18.78 -22.47
CA MET A 207 -17.64 -18.65 -21.24
C MET A 207 -19.01 -19.36 -21.38
N SER A 208 -19.33 -19.99 -22.51
CA SER A 208 -20.64 -20.63 -22.75
C SER A 208 -20.98 -21.64 -21.65
N GLY A 209 -20.06 -22.55 -21.31
CA GLY A 209 -20.30 -23.59 -20.31
C GLY A 209 -20.69 -23.04 -18.92
N ILE A 210 -19.98 -22.02 -18.45
CA ILE A 210 -20.33 -21.36 -17.17
C ILE A 210 -21.63 -20.59 -17.27
N MET A 211 -21.87 -19.88 -18.39
CA MET A 211 -23.07 -19.07 -18.55
C MET A 211 -24.32 -19.96 -18.61
N ASP A 212 -24.26 -21.09 -19.31
CA ASP A 212 -25.33 -22.05 -19.37
C ASP A 212 -25.62 -22.66 -18.00
N LEU A 213 -24.60 -23.16 -17.32
CA LEU A 213 -24.74 -23.74 -15.98
C LEU A 213 -25.27 -22.70 -14.97
N ARG A 214 -24.77 -21.49 -15.02
CA ARG A 214 -25.26 -20.39 -14.17
C ARG A 214 -26.73 -20.08 -14.46
N ASN A 215 -27.13 -19.98 -15.71
CA ASN A 215 -28.50 -19.67 -16.08
C ASN A 215 -29.47 -20.77 -15.66
N GLU A 216 -29.06 -22.04 -15.75
CA GLU A 216 -29.85 -23.20 -15.31
C GLU A 216 -30.08 -23.19 -13.79
N PHE A 217 -29.05 -22.88 -12.98
CA PHE A 217 -29.09 -23.08 -11.54
C PHE A 217 -29.25 -21.80 -10.72
N LYS A 218 -29.12 -20.59 -11.29
CA LYS A 218 -29.08 -19.31 -10.53
C LYS A 218 -30.26 -19.13 -9.57
N ASP A 219 -31.48 -19.46 -10.00
CA ASP A 219 -32.71 -19.25 -9.21
C ASP A 219 -32.83 -20.24 -8.05
N VAL A 220 -32.50 -21.52 -8.32
CA VAL A 220 -32.47 -22.57 -7.29
C VAL A 220 -31.37 -22.33 -6.28
N PHE A 221 -30.21 -21.90 -6.76
CA PHE A 221 -29.05 -21.56 -5.92
C PHE A 221 -29.37 -20.39 -4.99
N GLU A 222 -29.95 -19.29 -5.52
CA GLU A 222 -30.32 -18.13 -4.72
C GLU A 222 -31.37 -18.47 -3.66
N LYS A 223 -32.41 -19.24 -4.02
CA LYS A 223 -33.45 -19.72 -3.07
C LYS A 223 -32.84 -20.57 -1.95
N LYS A 224 -31.91 -21.45 -2.27
CA LYS A 224 -31.31 -22.36 -1.30
C LYS A 224 -30.27 -21.69 -0.40
N HIS A 225 -29.45 -20.81 -0.95
CA HIS A 225 -28.26 -20.29 -0.27
C HIS A 225 -28.37 -18.82 0.17
N GLY A 226 -29.39 -18.08 -0.30
CA GLY A 226 -29.61 -16.67 0.03
C GLY A 226 -28.53 -15.73 -0.57
N VAL A 227 -27.85 -16.18 -1.61
CA VAL A 227 -26.83 -15.40 -2.36
C VAL A 227 -26.91 -15.72 -3.83
N LYS A 228 -26.68 -14.72 -4.69
CA LYS A 228 -26.69 -14.93 -6.14
C LYS A 228 -25.50 -15.76 -6.59
N LEU A 229 -25.69 -16.65 -7.55
CA LEU A 229 -24.62 -17.38 -8.21
C LEU A 229 -23.91 -16.41 -9.18
N GLY A 230 -22.74 -15.90 -8.80
CA GLY A 230 -21.89 -15.04 -9.61
C GLY A 230 -20.91 -15.87 -10.47
N PHE A 231 -20.01 -15.17 -11.16
CA PHE A 231 -18.91 -15.81 -11.88
C PHE A 231 -17.70 -16.06 -10.97
N MET A 232 -17.56 -15.28 -9.89
CA MET A 232 -16.35 -15.29 -9.08
C MET A 232 -16.07 -16.62 -8.42
N SER A 233 -17.09 -17.33 -7.94
CA SER A 233 -16.90 -18.67 -7.36
C SER A 233 -16.34 -19.68 -8.35
N PHE A 234 -16.73 -19.62 -9.62
CA PHE A 234 -16.18 -20.48 -10.67
C PHE A 234 -14.69 -20.17 -10.90
N PHE A 235 -14.34 -18.89 -11.01
CA PHE A 235 -12.93 -18.49 -11.18
C PHE A 235 -12.07 -18.85 -9.98
N VAL A 236 -12.57 -18.63 -8.76
CA VAL A 236 -11.86 -19.01 -7.53
C VAL A 236 -11.61 -20.52 -7.49
N LYS A 237 -12.64 -21.34 -7.79
CA LYS A 237 -12.49 -22.80 -7.79
C LYS A 237 -11.55 -23.29 -8.90
N ALA A 238 -11.65 -22.72 -10.11
CA ALA A 238 -10.74 -23.04 -11.21
C ALA A 238 -9.28 -22.67 -10.88
N CYS A 239 -9.08 -21.50 -10.27
CA CYS A 239 -7.73 -21.10 -9.80
C CYS A 239 -7.23 -22.03 -8.69
N CYS A 240 -8.06 -22.36 -7.68
CA CYS A 240 -7.66 -23.26 -6.60
C CYS A 240 -7.25 -24.64 -7.14
N HIS A 241 -7.96 -25.15 -8.15
CA HIS A 241 -7.60 -26.41 -8.82
C HIS A 241 -6.26 -26.28 -9.55
N ALA A 242 -6.10 -25.26 -10.39
CA ALA A 242 -4.86 -25.04 -11.14
C ALA A 242 -3.64 -24.77 -10.25
N LEU A 243 -3.81 -24.08 -9.09
CA LEU A 243 -2.74 -23.82 -8.13
C LEU A 243 -2.23 -25.08 -7.42
N LYS A 244 -3.06 -26.13 -7.32
CA LYS A 244 -2.62 -27.43 -6.79
C LYS A 244 -1.76 -28.19 -7.79
N GLU A 245 -2.05 -28.05 -9.09
CA GLU A 245 -1.28 -28.71 -10.17
C GLU A 245 0.02 -27.96 -10.51
N VAL A 246 0.02 -26.63 -10.34
CA VAL A 246 1.15 -25.75 -10.64
C VAL A 246 1.51 -24.94 -9.38
N PRO A 247 2.11 -25.58 -8.37
CA PRO A 247 2.33 -24.96 -7.06
C PRO A 247 3.28 -23.76 -7.06
N GLU A 248 4.13 -23.61 -8.09
CA GLU A 248 5.03 -22.47 -8.27
C GLU A 248 4.27 -21.15 -8.37
N VAL A 249 3.06 -21.17 -8.90
CA VAL A 249 2.19 -20.00 -9.02
C VAL A 249 1.60 -19.59 -7.67
N ASN A 250 1.57 -20.53 -6.68
CA ASN A 250 1.13 -20.29 -5.30
C ASN A 250 2.30 -20.28 -4.32
N ALA A 251 3.43 -19.73 -4.72
CA ALA A 251 4.65 -19.65 -3.92
C ALA A 251 5.08 -18.21 -3.69
N GLU A 252 6.06 -18.00 -2.84
CA GLU A 252 6.70 -16.70 -2.60
C GLU A 252 8.20 -16.88 -2.37
N ILE A 253 8.98 -15.81 -2.58
CA ILE A 253 10.41 -15.78 -2.27
C ILE A 253 10.58 -15.22 -0.86
N ASP A 254 11.29 -15.96 0.00
CA ASP A 254 11.75 -15.50 1.30
C ASP A 254 13.29 -15.63 1.36
N GLY A 255 13.97 -14.51 1.20
CA GLY A 255 15.43 -14.46 1.12
C GLY A 255 15.97 -15.28 -0.07
N GLN A 256 16.52 -16.45 0.19
CA GLN A 256 17.05 -17.39 -0.82
C GLN A 256 16.15 -18.62 -1.01
N ASP A 257 15.06 -18.71 -0.25
CA ASP A 257 14.14 -19.84 -0.27
C ASP A 257 12.90 -19.55 -1.10
N VAL A 258 12.30 -20.61 -1.68
CA VAL A 258 10.96 -20.57 -2.26
C VAL A 258 10.00 -21.26 -1.32
N VAL A 259 9.01 -20.53 -0.84
CA VAL A 259 7.99 -21.04 0.10
C VAL A 259 6.74 -21.42 -0.68
N TYR A 260 6.49 -22.72 -0.81
CA TYR A 260 5.27 -23.27 -1.42
C TYR A 260 4.14 -23.29 -0.41
N LYS A 261 2.96 -22.80 -0.81
CA LYS A 261 1.78 -22.72 0.07
C LYS A 261 0.80 -23.85 -0.27
N ASN A 262 0.60 -24.77 0.68
CA ASN A 262 -0.35 -25.89 0.53
C ASN A 262 -1.79 -25.50 0.94
N TYR A 263 -2.13 -24.23 0.80
CA TYR A 263 -3.45 -23.61 1.01
C TYR A 263 -3.63 -22.49 0.01
N VAL A 264 -4.87 -22.09 -0.23
CA VAL A 264 -5.16 -20.95 -1.12
C VAL A 264 -5.95 -19.89 -0.36
N HIS A 265 -5.28 -18.77 -0.07
CA HIS A 265 -5.91 -17.54 0.42
C HIS A 265 -6.07 -16.59 -0.76
N MET A 266 -7.30 -16.50 -1.26
CA MET A 266 -7.60 -15.80 -2.51
C MET A 266 -7.84 -14.31 -2.29
N GLY A 267 -6.92 -13.46 -2.74
CA GLY A 267 -7.13 -12.03 -2.86
C GLY A 267 -8.12 -11.72 -3.99
N VAL A 268 -9.10 -10.88 -3.74
CA VAL A 268 -10.06 -10.42 -4.76
C VAL A 268 -10.00 -8.91 -4.86
N ALA A 269 -9.52 -8.37 -5.97
CA ALA A 269 -9.40 -6.93 -6.15
C ALA A 269 -10.78 -6.25 -6.26
N VAL A 270 -11.02 -5.26 -5.41
CA VAL A 270 -12.26 -4.49 -5.33
C VAL A 270 -11.96 -3.00 -5.47
N GLY A 271 -12.64 -2.34 -6.42
CA GLY A 271 -12.58 -0.88 -6.57
C GLY A 271 -13.43 -0.19 -5.51
N THR A 272 -12.83 0.78 -4.84
CA THR A 272 -13.50 1.65 -3.86
C THR A 272 -13.33 3.13 -4.25
N PRO A 273 -14.10 4.06 -3.67
CA PRO A 273 -13.88 5.49 -3.90
C PRO A 273 -12.45 5.96 -3.54
N SER A 274 -11.82 5.32 -2.55
CA SER A 274 -10.45 5.63 -2.11
C SER A 274 -9.35 4.99 -2.96
N GLY A 275 -9.70 4.06 -3.85
CA GLY A 275 -8.76 3.32 -4.70
C GLY A 275 -9.04 1.81 -4.73
N LEU A 276 -8.08 1.03 -5.22
CA LEU A 276 -8.18 -0.42 -5.29
C LEU A 276 -7.71 -1.04 -3.97
N VAL A 277 -8.52 -1.93 -3.41
CA VAL A 277 -8.17 -2.76 -2.24
C VAL A 277 -8.31 -4.25 -2.59
N VAL A 278 -7.58 -5.11 -1.88
CA VAL A 278 -7.57 -6.55 -2.16
C VAL A 278 -7.88 -7.33 -0.87
N PRO A 279 -9.16 -7.45 -0.49
CA PRO A 279 -9.55 -8.34 0.61
C PRO A 279 -9.26 -9.80 0.27
N VAL A 280 -9.01 -10.60 1.31
CA VAL A 280 -8.57 -12.00 1.20
C VAL A 280 -9.66 -12.95 1.68
N VAL A 281 -10.08 -13.84 0.80
CA VAL A 281 -10.91 -15.01 1.12
C VAL A 281 -9.98 -16.14 1.56
N ARG A 282 -9.94 -16.41 2.87
CA ARG A 282 -9.06 -17.44 3.43
C ARG A 282 -9.59 -18.84 3.17
N ASP A 283 -8.68 -19.79 2.99
CA ASP A 283 -8.97 -21.21 2.76
C ASP A 283 -10.01 -21.44 1.64
N ALA A 284 -9.86 -20.65 0.54
CA ALA A 284 -10.80 -20.66 -0.58
C ALA A 284 -10.89 -22.03 -1.26
N ASP A 285 -9.82 -22.83 -1.20
CA ASP A 285 -9.77 -24.20 -1.71
C ASP A 285 -10.71 -25.15 -0.95
N GLN A 286 -10.94 -24.91 0.36
CA GLN A 286 -11.86 -25.66 1.20
C GLN A 286 -13.33 -25.23 1.06
N MET A 287 -13.58 -24.05 0.48
CA MET A 287 -14.92 -23.46 0.39
C MET A 287 -15.72 -24.01 -0.78
N GLY A 288 -17.03 -24.18 -0.58
CA GLY A 288 -18.00 -24.38 -1.67
C GLY A 288 -18.42 -23.06 -2.35
N PHE A 289 -19.04 -23.15 -3.52
CA PHE A 289 -19.49 -22.01 -4.33
C PHE A 289 -20.28 -20.97 -3.53
N ALA A 290 -21.26 -21.40 -2.73
CA ALA A 290 -22.09 -20.49 -1.93
C ALA A 290 -21.31 -19.75 -0.84
N ALA A 291 -20.36 -20.41 -0.20
CA ALA A 291 -19.51 -19.80 0.83
C ALA A 291 -18.58 -18.74 0.21
N ILE A 292 -18.00 -19.05 -0.97
CA ILE A 292 -17.15 -18.11 -1.72
C ILE A 292 -17.94 -16.86 -2.12
N GLU A 293 -19.14 -17.03 -2.75
CA GLU A 293 -19.97 -15.90 -3.17
C GLU A 293 -20.40 -15.02 -1.98
N LYS A 294 -20.82 -15.64 -0.85
CA LYS A 294 -21.17 -14.91 0.37
C LYS A 294 -20.00 -14.11 0.90
N LYS A 295 -18.81 -14.75 0.97
CA LYS A 295 -17.62 -14.09 1.53
C LYS A 295 -17.13 -12.94 0.64
N ILE A 296 -17.14 -13.12 -0.68
CA ILE A 296 -16.80 -12.06 -1.64
C ILE A 296 -17.79 -10.90 -1.55
N ALA A 297 -19.10 -11.18 -1.45
CA ALA A 297 -20.13 -10.14 -1.32
C ALA A 297 -19.97 -9.36 -0.01
N GLU A 298 -19.75 -10.05 1.11
CA GLU A 298 -19.48 -9.44 2.42
C GLU A 298 -18.27 -8.51 2.39
N LEU A 299 -17.13 -9.06 1.95
CA LEU A 299 -15.87 -8.31 1.88
C LEU A 299 -15.97 -7.12 0.90
N GLY A 300 -16.68 -7.30 -0.22
CA GLY A 300 -16.91 -6.25 -1.21
C GLY A 300 -17.77 -5.10 -0.69
N LEU A 301 -18.78 -5.37 0.13
CA LEU A 301 -19.58 -4.34 0.81
C LEU A 301 -18.72 -3.57 1.82
N ARG A 302 -18.01 -4.29 2.69
CA ARG A 302 -17.13 -3.68 3.70
C ARG A 302 -15.99 -2.89 3.09
N ALA A 303 -15.47 -3.33 1.93
CA ALA A 303 -14.47 -2.59 1.17
C ALA A 303 -14.99 -1.21 0.73
N ARG A 304 -16.21 -1.17 0.15
CA ARG A 304 -16.84 0.07 -0.31
C ARG A 304 -17.17 1.02 0.84
N ASP A 305 -17.55 0.46 2.00
CA ASP A 305 -17.84 1.22 3.23
C ASP A 305 -16.58 1.66 3.98
N GLY A 306 -15.37 1.31 3.52
CA GLY A 306 -14.11 1.61 4.22
C GLY A 306 -13.93 0.85 5.54
N LYS A 307 -14.64 -0.27 5.76
CA LYS A 307 -14.68 -1.02 7.03
C LYS A 307 -13.82 -2.29 7.03
N LEU A 308 -12.90 -2.44 6.06
CA LEU A 308 -11.96 -3.56 6.04
C LEU A 308 -10.84 -3.33 7.05
N SER A 309 -10.53 -4.36 7.84
CA SER A 309 -9.34 -4.38 8.69
C SER A 309 -8.09 -4.71 7.88
N MET A 310 -6.91 -4.32 8.40
CA MET A 310 -5.62 -4.68 7.78
C MET A 310 -5.43 -6.20 7.71
N ALA A 311 -5.87 -6.96 8.73
CA ALA A 311 -5.77 -8.41 8.75
C ALA A 311 -6.57 -9.07 7.62
N GLU A 312 -7.65 -8.45 7.14
CA GLU A 312 -8.45 -8.96 6.02
C GLU A 312 -7.85 -8.65 4.64
N MET A 313 -6.87 -7.76 4.57
CA MET A 313 -6.16 -7.38 3.34
C MET A 313 -4.76 -8.00 3.25
N GLN A 314 -4.33 -8.77 4.24
CA GLN A 314 -2.99 -9.38 4.31
C GLN A 314 -3.04 -10.89 4.25
N GLY A 315 -1.92 -11.51 3.87
CA GLY A 315 -1.74 -12.96 3.87
C GLY A 315 -2.45 -13.68 2.72
N GLY A 316 -2.84 -12.99 1.65
CA GLY A 316 -3.27 -13.64 0.42
C GLY A 316 -2.12 -14.37 -0.26
N SER A 317 -2.38 -15.55 -0.84
CA SER A 317 -1.38 -16.34 -1.56
C SER A 317 -1.43 -16.16 -3.08
N PHE A 318 -2.60 -15.82 -3.61
CA PHE A 318 -2.85 -15.54 -5.03
C PHE A 318 -3.94 -14.46 -5.15
N THR A 319 -3.95 -13.70 -6.23
CA THR A 319 -4.95 -12.62 -6.42
C THR A 319 -5.71 -12.78 -7.74
N ILE A 320 -7.02 -12.48 -7.72
CA ILE A 320 -7.85 -12.31 -8.91
C ILE A 320 -8.28 -10.85 -9.02
N SER A 321 -8.08 -10.27 -10.20
CA SER A 321 -8.51 -8.91 -10.54
C SER A 321 -9.48 -8.92 -11.70
N ASN A 322 -10.64 -8.28 -11.54
CA ASN A 322 -11.67 -8.22 -12.58
C ASN A 322 -11.76 -6.83 -13.20
N GLY A 323 -11.07 -6.61 -14.31
CA GLY A 323 -11.18 -5.41 -15.15
C GLY A 323 -12.39 -5.39 -16.07
N GLY A 324 -13.06 -6.54 -16.25
CA GLY A 324 -14.21 -6.69 -17.15
C GLY A 324 -15.42 -5.86 -16.74
N VAL A 325 -15.60 -5.63 -15.44
CA VAL A 325 -16.67 -4.77 -14.90
C VAL A 325 -16.54 -3.30 -15.36
N TYR A 326 -15.33 -2.87 -15.75
CA TYR A 326 -15.03 -1.56 -16.30
C TYR A 326 -14.92 -1.56 -17.84
N GLY A 327 -15.15 -2.73 -18.48
CA GLY A 327 -15.07 -2.89 -19.92
C GLY A 327 -13.66 -3.15 -20.49
N SER A 328 -12.69 -3.48 -19.65
CA SER A 328 -11.33 -3.79 -20.11
C SER A 328 -11.32 -4.96 -21.08
N LEU A 329 -10.71 -4.76 -22.25
CA LEU A 329 -10.50 -5.83 -23.23
C LEU A 329 -9.38 -6.77 -22.77
N MET A 330 -8.24 -6.20 -22.38
CA MET A 330 -7.04 -6.92 -21.97
C MET A 330 -6.11 -5.97 -21.23
N SER A 331 -5.51 -6.43 -20.14
CA SER A 331 -4.50 -5.69 -19.36
C SER A 331 -3.58 -6.67 -18.63
N SER A 332 -2.35 -6.26 -18.37
CA SER A 332 -1.38 -6.99 -17.55
C SER A 332 -1.48 -6.50 -16.11
N PRO A 333 -2.08 -7.26 -15.17
CA PRO A 333 -2.16 -6.82 -13.78
C PRO A 333 -0.75 -6.79 -13.14
N ILE A 334 -0.55 -5.84 -12.22
CA ILE A 334 0.67 -5.77 -11.42
C ILE A 334 0.54 -6.76 -10.26
N LEU A 335 1.62 -7.48 -9.94
CA LEU A 335 1.66 -8.41 -8.81
C LEU A 335 1.37 -7.70 -7.48
N ASN A 336 0.79 -8.46 -6.54
CA ASN A 336 0.58 -8.04 -5.17
C ASN A 336 1.58 -8.78 -4.25
N PRO A 337 2.77 -8.20 -4.01
CA PRO A 337 3.81 -8.89 -3.24
C PRO A 337 3.32 -9.31 -1.85
N PRO A 338 3.82 -10.43 -1.30
CA PRO A 338 4.89 -11.31 -1.81
C PRO A 338 4.44 -12.39 -2.81
N GLN A 339 3.19 -12.34 -3.31
CA GLN A 339 2.62 -13.33 -4.22
C GLN A 339 3.39 -13.43 -5.53
N SER A 340 3.51 -14.66 -6.06
CA SER A 340 4.15 -14.92 -7.36
C SER A 340 3.21 -14.87 -8.55
N GLY A 341 1.88 -14.78 -8.32
CA GLY A 341 0.88 -14.82 -9.39
C GLY A 341 -0.35 -13.94 -9.14
N ILE A 342 -0.91 -13.40 -10.21
CA ILE A 342 -2.18 -12.67 -10.24
C ILE A 342 -2.91 -12.95 -11.55
N LEU A 343 -4.19 -13.34 -11.46
CA LEU A 343 -5.06 -13.54 -12.61
C LEU A 343 -5.88 -12.28 -12.90
N GLY A 344 -5.78 -11.76 -14.12
CA GLY A 344 -6.63 -10.70 -14.66
C GLY A 344 -7.78 -11.29 -15.47
N MET A 345 -9.00 -10.93 -15.10
CA MET A 345 -10.22 -11.21 -15.85
C MET A 345 -10.64 -9.96 -16.62
N HIS A 346 -11.24 -10.16 -17.80
CA HIS A 346 -11.63 -9.08 -18.68
C HIS A 346 -13.09 -9.17 -19.10
N LYS A 347 -13.55 -8.28 -19.98
CA LYS A 347 -14.95 -8.28 -20.41
C LYS A 347 -15.29 -9.56 -21.18
N ILE A 348 -16.49 -10.09 -20.96
CA ILE A 348 -17.09 -11.09 -21.83
C ILE A 348 -17.68 -10.36 -23.04
N GLN A 349 -17.37 -10.83 -24.22
CA GLN A 349 -17.93 -10.29 -25.46
C GLN A 349 -18.14 -11.40 -26.49
N ASP A 350 -19.20 -11.29 -27.27
CA ASP A 350 -19.47 -12.21 -28.37
C ASP A 350 -18.42 -12.03 -29.47
N ARG A 351 -17.80 -13.15 -29.88
CA ARG A 351 -16.76 -13.19 -30.91
C ARG A 351 -16.96 -14.37 -31.84
N PRO A 352 -16.65 -14.22 -33.15
CA PRO A 352 -16.61 -15.36 -34.06
C PRO A 352 -15.39 -16.23 -33.71
N VAL A 353 -15.64 -17.51 -33.46
CA VAL A 353 -14.61 -18.52 -33.20
C VAL A 353 -14.86 -19.75 -34.09
N VAL A 354 -13.82 -20.53 -34.35
CA VAL A 354 -13.92 -21.74 -35.12
C VAL A 354 -14.12 -22.92 -34.17
N VAL A 355 -15.31 -23.58 -34.25
CA VAL A 355 -15.60 -24.79 -33.50
C VAL A 355 -15.91 -25.90 -34.49
N LYS A 356 -15.17 -27.00 -34.46
CA LYS A 356 -15.31 -28.15 -35.37
C LYS A 356 -15.35 -27.75 -36.85
N GLY A 357 -14.51 -26.76 -37.22
CA GLY A 357 -14.43 -26.29 -38.62
C GLY A 357 -15.52 -25.30 -39.05
N GLN A 358 -16.41 -24.88 -38.17
CA GLN A 358 -17.48 -23.90 -38.43
C GLN A 358 -17.26 -22.63 -37.65
N ILE A 359 -17.56 -21.49 -38.26
CA ILE A 359 -17.54 -20.20 -37.58
C ILE A 359 -18.83 -20.07 -36.77
N VAL A 360 -18.68 -19.93 -35.44
CA VAL A 360 -19.79 -19.76 -34.52
C VAL A 360 -19.54 -18.54 -33.63
N ILE A 361 -20.61 -17.94 -33.13
CA ILE A 361 -20.50 -16.84 -32.16
C ILE A 361 -20.45 -17.45 -30.75
N ARG A 362 -19.45 -17.04 -29.95
CA ARG A 362 -19.26 -17.47 -28.57
C ARG A 362 -18.94 -16.29 -27.66
N PRO A 363 -19.44 -16.32 -26.40
CA PRO A 363 -19.05 -15.35 -25.38
C PRO A 363 -17.63 -15.65 -24.92
N MET A 364 -16.67 -14.86 -25.40
CA MET A 364 -15.24 -15.04 -25.14
C MET A 364 -14.73 -14.04 -24.09
N MET A 365 -13.80 -14.48 -23.25
CA MET A 365 -13.08 -13.64 -22.30
C MET A 365 -11.57 -13.85 -22.46
N TYR A 366 -10.79 -12.76 -22.37
CA TYR A 366 -9.34 -12.87 -22.19
C TYR A 366 -8.98 -13.04 -20.72
N LEU A 367 -8.02 -13.93 -20.48
CA LEU A 367 -7.37 -14.14 -19.20
C LEU A 367 -5.91 -13.71 -19.31
N ALA A 368 -5.40 -13.04 -18.28
CA ALA A 368 -4.02 -12.64 -18.16
C ALA A 368 -3.44 -13.16 -16.84
N LEU A 369 -2.40 -13.96 -16.89
CA LEU A 369 -1.61 -14.31 -15.72
C LEU A 369 -0.34 -13.48 -15.73
N SER A 370 -0.21 -12.54 -14.79
CA SER A 370 1.09 -11.92 -14.49
C SER A 370 1.74 -12.72 -13.37
N TYR A 371 3.05 -12.95 -13.49
CA TYR A 371 3.80 -13.79 -12.56
C TYR A 371 5.25 -13.32 -12.42
N ASP A 372 5.87 -13.75 -11.33
CA ASP A 372 7.30 -13.54 -11.09
C ASP A 372 8.12 -14.65 -11.77
N HIS A 373 8.80 -14.30 -12.87
CA HIS A 373 9.55 -15.26 -13.66
C HIS A 373 10.81 -15.78 -12.96
N ARG A 374 11.12 -15.28 -11.77
CA ARG A 374 12.16 -15.86 -10.92
C ARG A 374 11.73 -17.20 -10.28
N ILE A 375 10.41 -17.42 -10.14
CA ILE A 375 9.82 -18.65 -9.58
C ILE A 375 9.09 -19.43 -10.66
N VAL A 376 8.21 -18.77 -11.41
CA VAL A 376 7.33 -19.38 -12.40
C VAL A 376 7.95 -19.28 -13.79
N ASP A 377 8.17 -20.41 -14.45
CA ASP A 377 8.63 -20.45 -15.81
C ASP A 377 7.48 -20.33 -16.83
N GLY A 378 7.84 -20.20 -18.11
CA GLY A 378 6.84 -20.08 -19.18
C GLY A 378 5.95 -21.33 -19.32
N LYS A 379 6.46 -22.53 -19.04
CA LYS A 379 5.68 -23.77 -19.07
C LYS A 379 4.65 -23.80 -17.94
N GLY A 380 5.09 -23.47 -16.71
CA GLY A 380 4.21 -23.42 -15.55
C GLY A 380 3.08 -22.39 -15.74
N ALA A 381 3.41 -21.16 -16.19
CA ALA A 381 2.44 -20.12 -16.45
C ALA A 381 1.38 -20.51 -17.52
N VAL A 382 1.82 -21.09 -18.62
CA VAL A 382 0.90 -21.56 -19.68
C VAL A 382 0.05 -22.71 -19.17
N THR A 383 0.65 -23.70 -18.47
CA THR A 383 -0.08 -24.84 -17.90
C THR A 383 -1.15 -24.38 -16.93
N PHE A 384 -0.83 -23.45 -16.03
CA PHE A 384 -1.82 -22.86 -15.12
C PHE A 384 -3.01 -22.24 -15.85
N LEU A 385 -2.76 -21.39 -16.86
CA LEU A 385 -3.85 -20.78 -17.64
C LEU A 385 -4.67 -21.81 -18.42
N VAL A 386 -4.04 -22.86 -18.95
CA VAL A 386 -4.74 -23.94 -19.63
C VAL A 386 -5.66 -24.68 -18.66
N ARG A 387 -5.19 -24.99 -17.44
CA ARG A 387 -6.02 -25.65 -16.42
C ARG A 387 -7.19 -24.78 -15.99
N VAL A 388 -6.96 -23.48 -15.77
CA VAL A 388 -8.04 -22.51 -15.48
C VAL A 388 -9.04 -22.47 -16.63
N LYS A 389 -8.58 -22.39 -17.89
CA LYS A 389 -9.42 -22.40 -19.08
C LYS A 389 -10.27 -23.66 -19.16
N GLU A 390 -9.67 -24.84 -19.07
CA GLU A 390 -10.37 -26.14 -19.15
C GLU A 390 -11.45 -26.25 -18.08
N ALA A 391 -11.16 -25.85 -16.83
CA ALA A 391 -12.12 -25.86 -15.74
C ALA A 391 -13.28 -24.86 -15.94
N LEU A 392 -13.05 -23.74 -16.63
CA LEU A 392 -14.09 -22.75 -16.93
C LEU A 392 -14.92 -23.15 -18.16
N GLU A 393 -14.33 -23.74 -19.20
CA GLU A 393 -15.03 -24.21 -20.40
C GLU A 393 -15.90 -25.43 -20.11
N ASP A 394 -15.47 -26.35 -19.22
CA ASP A 394 -16.25 -27.46 -18.70
C ASP A 394 -16.25 -27.51 -17.18
N PRO A 395 -17.15 -26.78 -16.48
CA PRO A 395 -17.18 -26.69 -15.02
C PRO A 395 -17.44 -28.04 -14.31
N ARG A 396 -17.88 -29.07 -15.03
CA ARG A 396 -18.08 -30.42 -14.46
C ARG A 396 -16.77 -31.08 -14.07
N ARG A 397 -15.64 -30.67 -14.67
CA ARG A 397 -14.30 -31.11 -14.30
C ARG A 397 -13.98 -30.80 -12.82
N LEU A 398 -14.44 -29.62 -12.32
CA LEU A 398 -14.27 -29.23 -10.92
C LEU A 398 -15.02 -30.13 -9.93
N LEU A 399 -16.01 -30.91 -10.39
CA LEU A 399 -16.74 -31.86 -9.54
C LEU A 399 -16.04 -33.22 -9.48
N MET A 400 -15.15 -33.51 -10.43
CA MET A 400 -14.49 -34.79 -10.62
C MET A 400 -12.99 -34.72 -10.32
N ASP A 401 -12.50 -33.55 -9.85
CA ASP A 401 -11.08 -33.29 -9.61
C ASP A 401 -10.19 -33.59 -10.83
N LEU A 402 -10.66 -33.21 -12.07
CA LEU A 402 -9.98 -33.47 -13.35
C LEU A 402 -9.37 -32.20 -13.95
#